data_18233e78b95edf9ae4e6a05bce662562
#
_entry.id   18233e78b95edf9ae4e6a05bce662562
#
_cell.length_a   1.000
_cell.length_b   1.000
_cell.length_c   1.000
_cell.angle_alpha   90.00
_cell.angle_beta   90.00
_cell.angle_gamma   90.00
#
_symmetry.space_group_name_H-M   'P 1'
#
loop_
_entity.id
_entity.type
_entity.pdbx_description
1 polymer ?
#
loop_
_entity_poly.entity_id
_entity_poly.type
_entity_poly.pdbx_seq_one_letter_code
_entity_poly.pdbx_strand_id
1 'polypeptide(L)'
;MSASPAQTTDPAALEAAAMACYEAGDLAGAAREFRALLEARPANVTALQFLGFEASQRQDTVAAIDYYRRAASAAPGDAEAWFNLAMAHYGHGDLPEALEAFEATLAREPRLLPAQLYRASVLERMQRSDEAARAYLQAVRFAEANRDPRAMEPNLKQFLNYAMGVVRRYMDTEIDRSLADLVAAHGADAVARLRKAGDMFVGKRPLEFAHPKWRPGLFYVPDLPVRVFYEREDFPWTERVEAATDMVRAELLNLMNEGSGFSPYVNHADGTHGAHVFKEINRSSNWTSFHFYRHGERIEENCARCPGTAALLDSLDLQRVPGYGPEAMFSVLRPHSRIPPHYGAVNGRLVVHLPLIVPPDCGALSAVGEARGWQEGRLMMFDDSFEHEAWNHSDQTRVVLIFDTWNPNLTQVEREAFARVLGSAQRFEREALQS
;
A
#
# COMPACT_ATOMS: atom_id res chain seq x y z
N MET A 1 19.94 -8.78 -75.49
CA MET A 1 19.94 -7.74 -74.41
C MET A 1 18.64 -7.91 -73.64
N SER A 2 18.73 -8.64 -72.56
CA SER A 2 17.58 -8.88 -71.67
C SER A 2 17.60 -7.76 -70.64
N ALA A 3 16.59 -6.92 -70.66
CA ALA A 3 16.38 -5.88 -69.66
C ALA A 3 16.11 -6.52 -68.32
N SER A 4 16.95 -6.20 -67.31
CA SER A 4 16.73 -6.54 -65.93
C SER A 4 15.39 -5.92 -65.50
N PRO A 5 14.49 -6.59 -64.74
CA PRO A 5 13.28 -5.98 -64.27
C PRO A 5 13.66 -4.79 -63.35
N ALA A 6 13.12 -3.62 -63.66
CA ALA A 6 13.25 -2.46 -62.79
C ALA A 6 12.78 -2.82 -61.37
N GLN A 7 13.68 -2.78 -60.41
CA GLN A 7 13.34 -2.93 -59.01
C GLN A 7 12.33 -1.81 -58.68
N THR A 8 11.16 -2.25 -58.21
CA THR A 8 10.12 -1.34 -57.77
C THR A 8 10.68 -0.51 -56.60
N THR A 9 10.88 0.79 -56.84
CA THR A 9 11.32 1.76 -55.84
C THR A 9 10.17 2.42 -55.10
N ASP A 10 8.94 1.91 -55.29
CA ASP A 10 7.78 2.43 -54.61
C ASP A 10 7.80 1.96 -53.14
N PRO A 11 7.94 2.87 -52.16
CA PRO A 11 7.99 2.53 -50.78
C PRO A 11 6.74 1.78 -50.26
N ALA A 12 5.55 2.03 -50.83
CA ALA A 12 4.34 1.32 -50.43
C ALA A 12 4.33 -0.12 -50.91
N ALA A 13 4.87 -0.40 -52.11
CA ALA A 13 5.02 -1.76 -52.62
C ALA A 13 6.07 -2.53 -51.85
N LEU A 14 7.18 -1.91 -51.43
CA LEU A 14 8.20 -2.54 -50.57
C LEU A 14 7.64 -2.90 -49.19
N GLU A 15 6.87 -2.02 -48.56
CA GLU A 15 6.22 -2.26 -47.29
C GLU A 15 5.21 -3.42 -47.37
N ALA A 16 4.38 -3.44 -48.41
CA ALA A 16 3.44 -4.54 -48.64
C ALA A 16 4.15 -5.88 -48.91
N ALA A 17 5.24 -5.89 -49.66
CA ALA A 17 6.06 -7.08 -49.92
C ALA A 17 6.72 -7.59 -48.64
N ALA A 18 7.28 -6.70 -47.82
CA ALA A 18 7.89 -7.03 -46.53
C ALA A 18 6.85 -7.67 -45.58
N MET A 19 5.65 -7.09 -45.46
CA MET A 19 4.57 -7.64 -44.63
C MET A 19 4.10 -9.01 -45.16
N ALA A 20 3.95 -9.19 -46.47
CA ALA A 20 3.59 -10.49 -47.04
C ALA A 20 4.64 -11.56 -46.75
N CYS A 21 5.92 -11.24 -46.83
CA CYS A 21 7.01 -12.16 -46.44
C CYS A 21 6.91 -12.49 -44.94
N TYR A 22 6.67 -11.51 -44.10
CA TYR A 22 6.52 -11.71 -42.65
C TYR A 22 5.33 -12.64 -42.30
N GLU A 23 4.16 -12.42 -42.90
CA GLU A 23 2.96 -13.25 -42.73
C GLU A 23 3.18 -14.71 -43.24
N ALA A 24 4.00 -14.86 -44.27
CA ALA A 24 4.40 -16.16 -44.79
C ALA A 24 5.49 -16.86 -43.95
N GLY A 25 6.02 -16.22 -42.91
CA GLY A 25 7.12 -16.74 -42.10
C GLY A 25 8.51 -16.59 -42.70
N ASP A 26 8.64 -15.96 -43.89
CA ASP A 26 9.93 -15.65 -44.50
C ASP A 26 10.57 -14.41 -43.89
N LEU A 27 11.16 -14.56 -42.70
CA LEU A 27 11.82 -13.47 -41.99
C LEU A 27 12.99 -12.88 -42.77
N ALA A 28 13.71 -13.70 -43.54
CA ALA A 28 14.83 -13.25 -44.35
C ALA A 28 14.37 -12.40 -45.54
N GLY A 29 13.28 -12.82 -46.22
CA GLY A 29 12.60 -12.03 -47.25
C GLY A 29 12.11 -10.72 -46.71
N ALA A 30 11.35 -10.72 -45.60
CA ALA A 30 10.86 -9.53 -44.94
C ALA A 30 12.01 -8.56 -44.60
N ALA A 31 13.13 -9.07 -44.06
CA ALA A 31 14.28 -8.22 -43.74
C ALA A 31 14.95 -7.57 -44.98
N ARG A 32 14.97 -8.26 -46.13
CA ARG A 32 15.47 -7.64 -47.39
C ARG A 32 14.59 -6.49 -47.84
N GLU A 33 13.28 -6.70 -47.89
CA GLU A 33 12.31 -5.69 -48.32
C GLU A 33 12.25 -4.50 -47.34
N PHE A 34 12.31 -4.73 -46.04
CA PHE A 34 12.38 -3.65 -45.06
C PHE A 34 13.69 -2.84 -45.12
N ARG A 35 14.84 -3.48 -45.44
CA ARG A 35 16.08 -2.73 -45.69
C ARG A 35 15.97 -1.85 -46.92
N ALA A 36 15.40 -2.38 -48.03
CA ALA A 36 15.14 -1.57 -49.22
C ALA A 36 14.17 -0.40 -48.96
N LEU A 37 13.13 -0.65 -48.11
CA LEU A 37 12.22 0.39 -47.67
C LEU A 37 12.94 1.51 -46.88
N LEU A 38 13.90 1.15 -46.00
CA LEU A 38 14.68 2.15 -45.26
C LEU A 38 15.62 2.97 -46.11
N GLU A 39 16.07 2.47 -47.27
CA GLU A 39 16.82 3.27 -48.24
C GLU A 39 15.95 4.40 -48.82
N ALA A 40 14.66 4.12 -49.06
CA ALA A 40 13.70 5.10 -49.57
C ALA A 40 13.06 5.95 -48.46
N ARG A 41 12.83 5.37 -47.27
CA ARG A 41 12.19 5.99 -46.10
C ARG A 41 12.98 5.68 -44.84
N PRO A 42 14.07 6.38 -44.53
CA PRO A 42 14.96 6.08 -43.39
C PRO A 42 14.31 6.08 -41.99
N ALA A 43 13.16 6.76 -41.87
CA ALA A 43 12.40 6.90 -40.62
C ALA A 43 11.12 6.04 -40.58
N ASN A 44 10.99 5.02 -41.45
CA ASN A 44 9.84 4.12 -41.39
C ASN A 44 9.91 3.25 -40.12
N VAL A 45 8.99 3.50 -39.18
CA VAL A 45 8.98 2.89 -37.83
C VAL A 45 8.79 1.41 -37.90
N THR A 46 7.86 0.91 -38.73
CA THR A 46 7.59 -0.53 -38.90
C THR A 46 8.84 -1.29 -39.36
N ALA A 47 9.54 -0.76 -40.35
CA ALA A 47 10.78 -1.35 -40.85
C ALA A 47 11.88 -1.35 -39.78
N LEU A 48 12.02 -0.24 -39.05
CA LEU A 48 13.00 -0.12 -37.96
C LEU A 48 12.71 -1.09 -36.82
N GLN A 49 11.46 -1.20 -36.37
CA GLN A 49 11.07 -2.16 -35.34
C GLN A 49 11.28 -3.61 -35.77
N PHE A 50 10.89 -3.96 -37.00
CA PHE A 50 11.10 -5.29 -37.52
C PHE A 50 12.59 -5.65 -37.63
N LEU A 51 13.41 -4.77 -38.16
CA LEU A 51 14.86 -5.03 -38.30
C LEU A 51 15.56 -5.05 -36.94
N GLY A 52 15.09 -4.29 -35.96
CA GLY A 52 15.53 -4.38 -34.57
C GLY A 52 15.20 -5.77 -33.95
N PHE A 53 13.99 -6.25 -34.19
CA PHE A 53 13.57 -7.61 -33.77
C PHE A 53 14.42 -8.67 -34.46
N GLU A 54 14.60 -8.61 -35.77
CA GLU A 54 15.41 -9.57 -36.56
C GLU A 54 16.88 -9.59 -36.08
N ALA A 55 17.48 -8.41 -35.81
CA ALA A 55 18.81 -8.30 -35.26
C ALA A 55 18.87 -8.94 -33.84
N SER A 56 17.86 -8.70 -33.01
CA SER A 56 17.77 -9.34 -31.68
C SER A 56 17.71 -10.85 -31.74
N GLN A 57 16.95 -11.41 -32.69
CA GLN A 57 16.88 -12.87 -32.91
C GLN A 57 18.22 -13.48 -33.33
N ARG A 58 19.04 -12.72 -34.03
CA ARG A 58 20.42 -13.12 -34.43
C ARG A 58 21.47 -12.82 -33.36
N GLN A 59 21.04 -12.29 -32.20
CA GLN A 59 21.93 -11.88 -31.12
C GLN A 59 22.88 -10.71 -31.52
N ASP A 60 22.55 -9.97 -32.56
CA ASP A 60 23.25 -8.74 -32.95
C ASP A 60 22.66 -7.56 -32.16
N THR A 61 23.04 -7.47 -30.90
CA THR A 61 22.47 -6.52 -29.94
C THR A 61 22.80 -5.08 -30.34
N VAL A 62 23.99 -4.85 -30.95
CA VAL A 62 24.40 -3.49 -31.39
C VAL A 62 23.50 -2.99 -32.51
N ALA A 63 23.25 -3.83 -33.52
CA ALA A 63 22.34 -3.49 -34.60
C ALA A 63 20.90 -3.32 -34.10
N ALA A 64 20.45 -4.17 -33.18
CA ALA A 64 19.13 -4.06 -32.57
C ALA A 64 18.94 -2.71 -31.86
N ILE A 65 19.91 -2.29 -31.06
CA ILE A 65 19.90 -0.99 -30.36
C ILE A 65 19.85 0.16 -31.37
N ASP A 66 20.64 0.11 -32.47
CA ASP A 66 20.60 1.16 -33.49
C ASP A 66 19.21 1.30 -34.14
N TYR A 67 18.64 0.17 -34.57
CA TYR A 67 17.31 0.18 -35.19
C TYR A 67 16.23 0.67 -34.22
N TYR A 68 16.21 0.19 -32.99
CA TYR A 68 15.21 0.60 -32.01
C TYR A 68 15.39 2.08 -31.58
N ARG A 69 16.63 2.57 -31.48
CA ARG A 69 16.89 4.00 -31.21
C ARG A 69 16.34 4.89 -32.32
N ARG A 70 16.54 4.50 -33.58
CA ARG A 70 15.99 5.19 -34.73
C ARG A 70 14.46 5.12 -34.75
N ALA A 71 13.85 3.98 -34.38
CA ALA A 71 12.41 3.84 -34.28
C ALA A 71 11.85 4.80 -33.22
N ALA A 72 12.41 4.81 -31.99
CA ALA A 72 12.00 5.71 -30.91
C ALA A 72 12.17 7.19 -31.27
N SER A 73 13.23 7.52 -32.03
CA SER A 73 13.45 8.89 -32.54
C SER A 73 12.45 9.29 -33.63
N ALA A 74 12.05 8.36 -34.49
CA ALA A 74 11.07 8.60 -35.56
C ALA A 74 9.63 8.67 -35.04
N ALA A 75 9.32 7.97 -33.95
CA ALA A 75 8.02 7.97 -33.29
C ALA A 75 8.16 8.25 -31.80
N PRO A 76 8.51 9.47 -31.39
CA PRO A 76 8.80 9.79 -29.99
C PRO A 76 7.60 9.60 -29.04
N GLY A 77 6.37 9.56 -29.56
CA GLY A 77 5.14 9.27 -28.79
C GLY A 77 4.80 7.78 -28.63
N ASP A 78 5.51 6.89 -29.32
CA ASP A 78 5.24 5.44 -29.31
C ASP A 78 5.94 4.75 -28.13
N ALA A 79 5.15 4.29 -27.16
CA ALA A 79 5.66 3.58 -25.98
C ALA A 79 6.33 2.25 -26.35
N GLU A 80 5.86 1.55 -27.39
CA GLU A 80 6.42 0.28 -27.83
C GLU A 80 7.85 0.45 -28.38
N ALA A 81 8.08 1.51 -29.17
CA ALA A 81 9.40 1.80 -29.69
C ALA A 81 10.41 2.06 -28.56
N TRP A 82 10.02 2.79 -27.51
CA TRP A 82 10.86 3.03 -26.34
C TRP A 82 11.04 1.74 -25.50
N PHE A 83 10.02 0.93 -25.37
CA PHE A 83 10.11 -0.35 -24.65
C PHE A 83 11.08 -1.31 -25.34
N ASN A 84 11.02 -1.43 -26.67
CA ASN A 84 11.92 -2.27 -27.45
C ASN A 84 13.37 -1.80 -27.33
N LEU A 85 13.62 -0.49 -27.37
CA LEU A 85 14.94 0.09 -27.12
C LEU A 85 15.43 -0.23 -25.71
N ALA A 86 14.56 -0.07 -24.69
CA ALA A 86 14.88 -0.38 -23.31
C ALA A 86 15.27 -1.85 -23.13
N MET A 87 14.51 -2.77 -23.72
CA MET A 87 14.79 -4.21 -23.68
C MET A 87 16.11 -4.56 -24.36
N ALA A 88 16.46 -3.90 -25.48
CA ALA A 88 17.72 -4.12 -26.18
C ALA A 88 18.92 -3.65 -25.32
N HIS A 89 18.84 -2.47 -24.72
CA HIS A 89 19.87 -2.00 -23.78
C HIS A 89 19.96 -2.89 -22.53
N TYR A 90 18.82 -3.33 -21.98
CA TYR A 90 18.78 -4.24 -20.82
C TYR A 90 19.49 -5.57 -21.12
N GLY A 91 19.22 -6.15 -22.30
CA GLY A 91 19.87 -7.38 -22.76
C GLY A 91 21.36 -7.21 -23.03
N HIS A 92 21.77 -6.03 -23.51
CA HIS A 92 23.19 -5.70 -23.76
C HIS A 92 23.96 -5.45 -22.44
N GLY A 93 23.27 -4.99 -21.40
CA GLY A 93 23.89 -4.63 -20.12
C GLY A 93 24.15 -3.13 -19.95
N ASP A 94 23.69 -2.29 -20.88
CA ASP A 94 23.73 -0.82 -20.82
C ASP A 94 22.63 -0.34 -19.86
N LEU A 95 22.86 -0.51 -18.56
CA LEU A 95 21.83 -0.32 -17.55
C LEU A 95 21.35 1.14 -17.42
N PRO A 96 22.21 2.17 -17.51
CA PRO A 96 21.76 3.56 -17.50
C PRO A 96 20.82 3.89 -18.65
N GLU A 97 21.19 3.48 -19.89
CA GLU A 97 20.41 3.69 -21.10
C GLU A 97 19.10 2.91 -21.09
N ALA A 98 19.13 1.69 -20.53
CA ALA A 98 17.92 0.88 -20.31
C ALA A 98 16.95 1.60 -19.35
N LEU A 99 17.47 2.20 -18.26
CA LEU A 99 16.65 2.93 -17.30
C LEU A 99 15.97 4.12 -17.94
N GLU A 100 16.73 4.95 -18.68
CA GLU A 100 16.19 6.11 -19.41
C GLU A 100 15.10 5.71 -20.40
N ALA A 101 15.30 4.63 -21.14
CA ALA A 101 14.33 4.16 -22.12
C ALA A 101 13.07 3.55 -21.46
N PHE A 102 13.19 2.84 -20.32
CA PHE A 102 12.01 2.40 -19.56
C PHE A 102 11.26 3.59 -18.94
N GLU A 103 11.93 4.61 -18.45
CA GLU A 103 11.28 5.83 -17.95
C GLU A 103 10.56 6.55 -19.08
N ALA A 104 11.17 6.64 -20.27
CA ALA A 104 10.52 7.18 -21.45
C ALA A 104 9.29 6.37 -21.89
N THR A 105 9.33 5.05 -21.75
CA THR A 105 8.17 4.15 -21.95
C THR A 105 7.05 4.48 -20.98
N LEU A 106 7.36 4.53 -19.69
CA LEU A 106 6.37 4.74 -18.62
C LEU A 106 5.79 6.16 -18.62
N ALA A 107 6.54 7.16 -19.11
CA ALA A 107 6.02 8.50 -19.32
C ALA A 107 4.90 8.55 -20.37
N ARG A 108 4.87 7.59 -21.30
CA ARG A 108 3.85 7.45 -22.37
C ARG A 108 2.76 6.47 -21.99
N GLU A 109 3.13 5.35 -21.40
CA GLU A 109 2.21 4.33 -20.94
C GLU A 109 2.51 3.93 -19.48
N PRO A 110 2.03 4.71 -18.50
CA PRO A 110 2.31 4.48 -17.08
C PRO A 110 1.82 3.12 -16.57
N ARG A 111 0.85 2.51 -17.27
CA ARG A 111 0.22 1.24 -16.89
C ARG A 111 0.84 0.00 -17.53
N LEU A 112 1.94 0.14 -18.25
CA LEU A 112 2.64 -1.00 -18.86
C LEU A 112 3.42 -1.78 -17.80
N LEU A 113 2.77 -2.77 -17.18
CA LEU A 113 3.33 -3.55 -16.08
C LEU A 113 4.68 -4.21 -16.40
N PRO A 114 4.94 -4.77 -17.60
CA PRO A 114 6.28 -5.25 -17.93
C PRO A 114 7.36 -4.16 -17.83
N ALA A 115 7.09 -2.95 -18.31
CA ALA A 115 8.04 -1.83 -18.21
C ALA A 115 8.31 -1.45 -16.75
N GLN A 116 7.29 -1.43 -15.89
CA GLN A 116 7.46 -1.19 -14.45
C GLN A 116 8.37 -2.23 -13.80
N LEU A 117 8.16 -3.52 -14.10
CA LEU A 117 8.96 -4.62 -13.55
C LEU A 117 10.40 -4.61 -14.08
N TYR A 118 10.61 -4.37 -15.38
CA TYR A 118 11.96 -4.29 -15.95
C TYR A 118 12.71 -3.04 -15.47
N ARG A 119 12.06 -1.88 -15.33
CA ARG A 119 12.66 -0.70 -14.69
C ARG A 119 13.18 -1.03 -13.29
N ALA A 120 12.36 -1.71 -12.48
CA ALA A 120 12.77 -2.17 -11.15
C ALA A 120 13.97 -3.14 -11.20
N SER A 121 13.99 -4.06 -12.18
CA SER A 121 15.10 -4.98 -12.39
C SER A 121 16.39 -4.29 -12.83
N VAL A 122 16.29 -3.23 -13.63
CA VAL A 122 17.46 -2.37 -13.97
C VAL A 122 18.04 -1.75 -12.71
N LEU A 123 17.19 -1.13 -11.87
CA LEU A 123 17.61 -0.52 -10.60
C LEU A 123 18.29 -1.55 -9.67
N GLU A 124 17.75 -2.76 -9.59
CA GLU A 124 18.34 -3.87 -8.83
C GLU A 124 19.73 -4.24 -9.35
N ARG A 125 19.90 -4.41 -10.67
CA ARG A 125 21.19 -4.69 -11.31
C ARG A 125 22.20 -3.55 -11.13
N MET A 126 21.73 -2.30 -11.05
CA MET A 126 22.55 -1.13 -10.72
C MET A 126 22.89 -1.03 -9.23
N GLN A 127 22.46 -1.99 -8.40
CA GLN A 127 22.63 -2.00 -6.94
C GLN A 127 21.96 -0.83 -6.20
N ARG A 128 20.96 -0.20 -6.82
CA ARG A 128 20.10 0.84 -6.22
C ARG A 128 18.96 0.18 -5.45
N SER A 129 19.31 -0.55 -4.38
CA SER A 129 18.43 -1.53 -3.72
C SER A 129 17.14 -0.91 -3.17
N ASP A 130 17.22 0.29 -2.60
CA ASP A 130 16.06 1.00 -2.06
C ASP A 130 15.07 1.41 -3.16
N GLU A 131 15.57 1.98 -4.24
CA GLU A 131 14.75 2.38 -5.38
C GLU A 131 14.17 1.15 -6.13
N ALA A 132 14.95 0.08 -6.25
CA ALA A 132 14.49 -1.18 -6.82
C ALA A 132 13.34 -1.78 -6.00
N ALA A 133 13.48 -1.82 -4.67
CA ALA A 133 12.45 -2.36 -3.79
C ALA A 133 11.14 -1.54 -3.87
N ARG A 134 11.24 -0.20 -3.90
CA ARG A 134 10.07 0.68 -4.10
C ARG A 134 9.41 0.46 -5.46
N ALA A 135 10.20 0.43 -6.54
CA ALA A 135 9.69 0.21 -7.89
C ALA A 135 9.00 -1.17 -8.03
N TYR A 136 9.57 -2.22 -7.43
CA TYR A 136 8.93 -3.54 -7.39
C TYR A 136 7.63 -3.52 -6.58
N LEU A 137 7.60 -2.85 -5.42
CA LEU A 137 6.37 -2.73 -4.63
C LEU A 137 5.26 -2.03 -5.43
N GLN A 138 5.59 -0.93 -6.13
CA GLN A 138 4.64 -0.23 -7.02
C GLN A 138 4.06 -1.17 -8.09
N ALA A 139 4.91 -1.91 -8.79
CA ALA A 139 4.49 -2.84 -9.84
C ALA A 139 3.57 -3.96 -9.28
N VAL A 140 3.89 -4.49 -8.10
CA VAL A 140 3.07 -5.51 -7.42
C VAL A 140 1.72 -4.92 -7.01
N ARG A 141 1.69 -3.76 -6.36
CA ARG A 141 0.44 -3.09 -5.96
C ARG A 141 -0.44 -2.73 -7.17
N PHE A 142 0.20 -2.26 -8.25
CA PHE A 142 -0.52 -2.01 -9.49
C PHE A 142 -1.14 -3.29 -10.07
N ALA A 143 -0.41 -4.40 -10.07
CA ALA A 143 -0.92 -5.68 -10.54
C ALA A 143 -2.08 -6.20 -9.68
N GLU A 144 -1.96 -6.12 -8.35
CA GLU A 144 -3.01 -6.52 -7.40
C GLU A 144 -4.32 -5.72 -7.61
N ALA A 145 -4.20 -4.42 -7.86
CA ALA A 145 -5.35 -3.53 -8.03
C ALA A 145 -6.04 -3.66 -9.39
N ASN A 146 -5.33 -4.09 -10.46
CA ASN A 146 -5.80 -3.95 -11.83
C ASN A 146 -5.89 -5.26 -12.62
N ARG A 147 -5.48 -6.39 -12.07
CA ARG A 147 -5.45 -7.67 -12.79
C ARG A 147 -6.03 -8.81 -11.97
N ASP A 148 -6.80 -9.67 -12.66
CA ASP A 148 -7.21 -10.95 -12.07
C ASP A 148 -6.00 -11.89 -12.01
N PRO A 149 -5.57 -12.35 -10.81
CA PRO A 149 -4.46 -13.28 -10.67
C PRO A 149 -4.66 -14.62 -11.42
N ARG A 150 -5.91 -14.99 -11.70
CA ARG A 150 -6.25 -16.24 -12.40
C ARG A 150 -6.02 -16.15 -13.90
N ALA A 151 -6.19 -14.94 -14.46
CA ALA A 151 -6.01 -14.67 -15.90
C ALA A 151 -4.58 -14.21 -16.24
N MET A 152 -3.69 -14.16 -15.26
CA MET A 152 -2.33 -13.66 -15.45
C MET A 152 -1.41 -14.71 -16.08
N GLU A 153 -0.64 -14.29 -17.10
CA GLU A 153 0.34 -15.14 -17.77
C GLU A 153 1.38 -15.70 -16.77
N PRO A 154 1.80 -16.98 -16.90
CA PRO A 154 2.69 -17.65 -15.97
C PRO A 154 4.01 -16.90 -15.72
N ASN A 155 4.64 -16.40 -16.79
CA ASN A 155 5.91 -15.67 -16.70
C ASN A 155 5.76 -14.35 -15.91
N LEU A 156 4.66 -13.63 -16.13
CA LEU A 156 4.36 -12.40 -15.40
C LEU A 156 4.13 -12.69 -13.92
N LYS A 157 3.39 -13.75 -13.61
CA LYS A 157 3.16 -14.20 -12.23
C LYS A 157 4.47 -14.58 -11.53
N GLN A 158 5.37 -15.28 -12.25
CA GLN A 158 6.69 -15.61 -11.73
C GLN A 158 7.52 -14.36 -11.45
N PHE A 159 7.48 -13.36 -12.35
CA PHE A 159 8.21 -12.10 -12.14
C PHE A 159 7.66 -11.31 -10.96
N LEU A 160 6.34 -11.24 -10.79
CA LEU A 160 5.72 -10.61 -9.61
C LEU A 160 6.09 -11.32 -8.30
N ASN A 161 6.16 -12.64 -8.30
CA ASN A 161 6.63 -13.41 -7.14
C ASN A 161 8.10 -13.11 -6.82
N TYR A 162 8.94 -12.99 -7.83
CA TYR A 162 10.34 -12.56 -7.67
C TYR A 162 10.41 -11.14 -7.09
N ALA A 163 9.65 -10.20 -7.67
CA ALA A 163 9.56 -8.81 -7.23
C ALA A 163 9.18 -8.72 -5.74
N MET A 164 8.13 -9.45 -5.31
CA MET A 164 7.75 -9.52 -3.91
C MET A 164 8.85 -10.14 -3.04
N GLY A 165 9.61 -11.11 -3.56
CA GLY A 165 10.78 -11.67 -2.87
C GLY A 165 11.87 -10.62 -2.61
N VAL A 166 12.14 -9.73 -3.58
CA VAL A 166 13.09 -8.61 -3.42
C VAL A 166 12.60 -7.63 -2.35
N VAL A 167 11.33 -7.23 -2.43
CA VAL A 167 10.70 -6.34 -1.42
C VAL A 167 10.83 -6.92 -0.01
N ARG A 168 10.53 -8.21 0.16
CA ARG A 168 10.61 -8.88 1.46
C ARG A 168 12.05 -8.91 2.01
N ARG A 169 13.05 -9.20 1.18
CA ARG A 169 14.46 -9.16 1.61
C ARG A 169 14.91 -7.76 2.00
N TYR A 170 14.49 -6.75 1.24
CA TYR A 170 14.75 -5.37 1.57
C TYR A 170 14.14 -5.00 2.92
N MET A 171 12.86 -5.29 3.13
CA MET A 171 12.16 -5.02 4.39
C MET A 171 12.76 -5.76 5.58
N ASP A 172 13.26 -6.98 5.38
CA ASP A 172 13.96 -7.73 6.42
C ASP A 172 15.23 -7.00 6.88
N THR A 173 16.02 -6.48 5.94
CA THR A 173 17.19 -5.68 6.25
C THR A 173 16.83 -4.36 6.98
N GLU A 174 15.73 -3.72 6.58
CA GLU A 174 15.22 -2.51 7.24
C GLU A 174 14.75 -2.79 8.67
N ILE A 175 14.12 -3.93 8.91
CA ILE A 175 13.73 -4.37 10.26
C ILE A 175 14.99 -4.56 11.13
N ASP A 176 16.00 -5.27 10.64
CA ASP A 176 17.26 -5.45 11.39
C ASP A 176 17.92 -4.12 11.69
N ARG A 177 17.97 -3.21 10.73
CA ARG A 177 18.52 -1.85 10.89
C ARG A 177 17.74 -1.05 11.93
N SER A 178 16.40 -1.14 11.88
CA SER A 178 15.51 -0.42 12.81
C SER A 178 15.67 -0.89 14.26
N LEU A 179 16.07 -2.15 14.47
CA LEU A 179 16.26 -2.74 15.79
C LEU A 179 17.72 -2.68 16.31
N ALA A 180 18.69 -2.36 15.47
CA ALA A 180 20.12 -2.50 15.79
C ALA A 180 20.54 -1.75 17.07
N ASP A 181 20.11 -0.49 17.22
CA ASP A 181 20.44 0.32 18.40
C ASP A 181 19.79 -0.23 19.67
N LEU A 182 18.55 -0.74 19.58
CA LEU A 182 17.87 -1.35 20.72
C LEU A 182 18.54 -2.66 21.14
N VAL A 183 18.97 -3.46 20.18
CA VAL A 183 19.75 -4.68 20.43
C VAL A 183 21.08 -4.33 21.10
N ALA A 184 21.78 -3.29 20.63
CA ALA A 184 23.04 -2.84 21.22
C ALA A 184 22.87 -2.33 22.66
N ALA A 185 21.75 -1.63 22.95
CA ALA A 185 21.49 -1.04 24.26
C ALA A 185 20.90 -2.03 25.28
N HIS A 186 20.05 -2.96 24.84
CA HIS A 186 19.21 -3.80 25.72
C HIS A 186 19.41 -5.31 25.53
N GLY A 187 20.19 -5.73 24.53
CA GLY A 187 20.36 -7.12 24.14
C GLY A 187 19.28 -7.63 23.20
N ALA A 188 19.59 -8.71 22.48
CA ALA A 188 18.67 -9.28 21.47
C ALA A 188 17.35 -9.81 22.08
N ASP A 189 17.39 -10.33 23.30
CA ASP A 189 16.20 -10.88 23.98
C ASP A 189 15.12 -9.80 24.23
N ALA A 190 15.55 -8.55 24.49
CA ALA A 190 14.61 -7.44 24.75
C ALA A 190 13.72 -7.07 23.55
N VAL A 191 14.13 -7.44 22.33
CA VAL A 191 13.38 -7.19 21.08
C VAL A 191 12.96 -8.48 20.36
N ALA A 192 13.22 -9.65 20.94
CA ALA A 192 13.04 -10.95 20.28
C ALA A 192 11.62 -11.18 19.76
N ARG A 193 10.60 -10.75 20.52
CA ARG A 193 9.19 -10.82 20.12
C ARG A 193 8.91 -9.97 18.88
N LEU A 194 9.44 -8.76 18.83
CA LEU A 194 9.26 -7.86 17.69
C LEU A 194 10.06 -8.32 16.46
N ARG A 195 11.23 -8.92 16.67
CA ARG A 195 11.98 -9.55 15.57
C ARG A 195 11.22 -10.75 15.02
N LYS A 196 10.62 -11.59 15.88
CA LYS A 196 9.73 -12.68 15.47
C LYS A 196 8.51 -12.17 14.70
N ALA A 197 7.89 -11.06 15.14
CA ALA A 197 6.82 -10.38 14.41
C ALA A 197 7.28 -9.89 13.02
N GLY A 198 8.47 -9.31 12.93
CA GLY A 198 9.10 -8.91 11.69
C GLY A 198 9.33 -10.08 10.73
N ASP A 199 9.82 -11.23 11.23
CA ASP A 199 9.99 -12.46 10.43
C ASP A 199 8.66 -12.95 9.83
N MET A 200 7.56 -12.85 10.59
CA MET A 200 6.22 -13.17 10.11
C MET A 200 5.75 -12.17 9.06
N PHE A 201 5.99 -10.88 9.29
CA PHE A 201 5.61 -9.79 8.38
C PHE A 201 6.28 -9.91 7.01
N VAL A 202 7.58 -10.26 6.96
CA VAL A 202 8.29 -10.46 5.69
C VAL A 202 8.16 -11.89 5.13
N GLY A 203 7.42 -12.77 5.81
CA GLY A 203 7.16 -14.15 5.36
C GLY A 203 8.32 -15.14 5.53
N LYS A 204 9.30 -14.85 6.38
CA LYS A 204 10.34 -15.81 6.81
C LYS A 204 9.78 -16.87 7.74
N ARG A 205 8.73 -16.52 8.48
CA ARG A 205 7.97 -17.43 9.34
C ARG A 205 6.50 -17.46 8.91
N PRO A 206 5.81 -18.58 9.04
CA PRO A 206 4.38 -18.64 8.83
C PRO A 206 3.65 -17.71 9.81
N LEU A 207 2.60 -17.03 9.32
CA LEU A 207 1.74 -16.21 10.17
C LEU A 207 0.71 -17.12 10.84
N GLU A 208 0.93 -17.40 12.13
CA GLU A 208 0.07 -18.25 12.94
C GLU A 208 -0.53 -17.41 14.08
N PHE A 209 -1.84 -17.23 14.05
CA PHE A 209 -2.56 -16.49 15.06
C PHE A 209 -2.88 -17.38 16.26
N ALA A 210 -2.68 -16.88 17.48
CA ALA A 210 -2.95 -17.61 18.72
C ALA A 210 -4.45 -17.90 18.94
N HIS A 211 -5.35 -17.18 18.23
CA HIS A 211 -6.80 -17.41 18.27
C HIS A 211 -7.40 -17.21 16.86
N PRO A 212 -8.35 -18.05 16.40
CA PRO A 212 -8.90 -17.98 15.04
C PRO A 212 -9.60 -16.68 14.69
N LYS A 213 -10.12 -15.96 15.69
CA LYS A 213 -10.74 -14.62 15.54
C LYS A 213 -9.83 -13.47 15.98
N TRP A 214 -8.53 -13.70 16.14
CA TRP A 214 -7.52 -12.67 16.41
C TRP A 214 -6.66 -12.49 15.18
N ARG A 215 -7.02 -11.54 14.31
CA ARG A 215 -6.43 -11.42 12.97
C ARG A 215 -6.11 -9.98 12.63
N PRO A 216 -5.09 -9.38 13.28
CA PRO A 216 -4.64 -8.04 12.90
C PRO A 216 -4.28 -8.01 11.41
N GLY A 217 -4.82 -7.02 10.72
CA GLY A 217 -4.73 -6.94 9.26
C GLY A 217 -3.37 -6.49 8.71
N LEU A 218 -2.54 -5.87 9.55
CA LEU A 218 -1.27 -5.27 9.13
C LEU A 218 -0.07 -5.89 9.84
N PHE A 219 -0.03 -5.87 11.19
CA PHE A 219 1.14 -6.31 11.94
C PHE A 219 0.74 -7.07 13.20
N TYR A 220 1.17 -8.33 13.28
CA TYR A 220 0.89 -9.23 14.39
C TYR A 220 2.11 -9.40 15.28
N VAL A 221 1.98 -9.05 16.56
CA VAL A 221 2.98 -9.33 17.61
C VAL A 221 2.61 -10.66 18.26
N PRO A 222 3.42 -11.71 18.11
CA PRO A 222 3.15 -13.02 18.72
C PRO A 222 3.38 -13.01 20.22
N ASP A 223 2.93 -14.07 20.89
CA ASP A 223 3.19 -14.32 22.31
C ASP A 223 2.65 -13.23 23.25
N LEU A 224 1.69 -12.41 22.80
CA LEU A 224 0.85 -11.59 23.67
C LEU A 224 -0.28 -12.44 24.26
N PRO A 225 -0.75 -12.14 25.48
CA PRO A 225 -1.90 -12.84 26.06
C PRO A 225 -3.13 -12.71 25.16
N VAL A 226 -3.87 -13.81 24.98
CA VAL A 226 -5.15 -13.82 24.27
C VAL A 226 -6.20 -13.20 25.19
N ARG A 227 -6.38 -11.89 25.08
CA ARG A 227 -7.29 -11.13 25.93
C ARG A 227 -8.02 -10.08 25.10
N VAL A 228 -9.34 -10.16 25.06
CA VAL A 228 -10.18 -9.29 24.25
C VAL A 228 -10.42 -7.96 24.93
N PHE A 229 -10.94 -7.99 26.17
CA PHE A 229 -11.22 -6.79 26.98
C PHE A 229 -10.19 -6.63 28.10
N TYR A 230 -9.86 -5.38 28.39
CA TYR A 230 -8.93 -4.98 29.44
C TYR A 230 -9.68 -4.21 30.51
N GLU A 231 -9.23 -4.34 31.76
CA GLU A 231 -9.89 -3.73 32.89
C GLU A 231 -9.20 -2.40 33.28
N ARG A 232 -9.88 -1.60 34.07
CA ARG A 232 -9.40 -0.26 34.47
C ARG A 232 -8.08 -0.33 35.24
N GLU A 233 -7.89 -1.37 36.02
CA GLU A 233 -6.70 -1.62 36.84
C GLU A 233 -5.44 -1.88 36.02
N ASP A 234 -5.59 -2.24 34.76
CA ASP A 234 -4.47 -2.41 33.84
C ASP A 234 -3.78 -1.07 33.48
N PHE A 235 -4.43 0.08 33.78
CA PHE A 235 -3.97 1.40 33.35
C PHE A 235 -4.05 2.47 34.46
N PRO A 236 -2.93 3.13 34.84
CA PRO A 236 -2.90 4.09 35.94
C PRO A 236 -3.60 5.43 35.63
N TRP A 237 -3.95 5.70 34.35
CA TRP A 237 -4.55 6.95 33.89
C TRP A 237 -6.08 6.92 33.83
N THR A 238 -6.73 5.78 34.06
CA THR A 238 -8.19 5.58 33.90
C THR A 238 -9.02 6.57 34.73
N GLU A 239 -8.71 6.74 36.01
CA GLU A 239 -9.46 7.66 36.89
C GLU A 239 -9.39 9.12 36.39
N ARG A 240 -8.22 9.53 35.91
CA ARG A 240 -8.04 10.89 35.38
C ARG A 240 -8.85 11.12 34.11
N VAL A 241 -8.90 10.14 33.20
CA VAL A 241 -9.68 10.25 31.96
C VAL A 241 -11.18 10.24 32.25
N GLU A 242 -11.64 9.36 33.14
CA GLU A 242 -13.05 9.30 33.54
C GLU A 242 -13.50 10.59 34.27
N ALA A 243 -12.65 11.18 35.12
CA ALA A 243 -12.92 12.44 35.79
C ALA A 243 -13.03 13.63 34.81
N ALA A 244 -12.43 13.55 33.63
CA ALA A 244 -12.52 14.58 32.60
C ALA A 244 -13.79 14.51 31.74
N THR A 245 -14.66 13.52 31.93
CA THR A 245 -15.84 13.25 31.08
C THR A 245 -16.70 14.47 30.84
N ASP A 246 -17.05 15.25 31.89
CA ASP A 246 -17.96 16.39 31.76
C ASP A 246 -17.33 17.53 30.94
N MET A 247 -16.03 17.75 31.10
CA MET A 247 -15.28 18.73 30.29
C MET A 247 -15.26 18.30 28.81
N VAL A 248 -14.91 17.04 28.53
CA VAL A 248 -14.88 16.50 27.16
C VAL A 248 -16.27 16.54 26.53
N ARG A 249 -17.32 16.20 27.30
CA ARG A 249 -18.72 16.24 26.83
C ARG A 249 -19.15 17.67 26.50
N ALA A 250 -18.78 18.66 27.32
CA ALA A 250 -19.11 20.05 27.05
C ALA A 250 -18.49 20.55 25.74
N GLU A 251 -17.22 20.24 25.46
CA GLU A 251 -16.58 20.57 24.19
C GLU A 251 -17.23 19.86 23.01
N LEU A 252 -17.56 18.56 23.14
CA LEU A 252 -18.33 17.82 22.14
C LEU A 252 -19.67 18.48 21.82
N LEU A 253 -20.45 18.86 22.83
CA LEU A 253 -21.78 19.48 22.64
C LEU A 253 -21.65 20.80 21.91
N ASN A 254 -20.64 21.60 22.20
CA ASN A 254 -20.36 22.85 21.46
C ASN A 254 -20.11 22.58 19.99
N LEU A 255 -19.25 21.60 19.66
CA LEU A 255 -18.99 21.17 18.27
C LEU A 255 -20.25 20.68 17.55
N MET A 256 -21.08 19.89 18.23
CA MET A 256 -22.34 19.40 17.65
C MET A 256 -23.32 20.51 17.36
N ASN A 257 -23.38 21.54 18.21
CA ASN A 257 -24.23 22.74 18.03
C ASN A 257 -23.73 23.59 16.83
N GLU A 258 -22.43 23.66 16.59
CA GLU A 258 -21.87 24.37 15.43
C GLU A 258 -22.20 23.63 14.12
N GLY A 259 -22.51 22.31 14.17
CA GLY A 259 -22.91 21.50 13.03
C GLY A 259 -21.80 21.28 12.01
N SER A 260 -20.52 21.46 12.39
CA SER A 260 -19.38 21.39 11.45
C SER A 260 -18.22 20.54 11.97
N GLY A 261 -17.42 19.99 11.04
CA GLY A 261 -16.18 19.26 11.33
C GLY A 261 -16.33 17.75 11.43
N PHE A 262 -17.53 17.20 11.46
CA PHE A 262 -17.75 15.75 11.39
C PHE A 262 -17.80 15.28 9.95
N SER A 263 -17.07 14.21 9.65
CA SER A 263 -17.04 13.57 8.33
C SER A 263 -17.30 12.07 8.44
N PRO A 264 -17.77 11.40 7.38
CA PRO A 264 -17.88 9.94 7.37
C PRO A 264 -16.56 9.28 7.78
N TYR A 265 -16.62 8.37 8.76
CA TYR A 265 -15.42 7.68 9.23
C TYR A 265 -14.87 6.72 8.18
N VAL A 266 -15.76 5.96 7.53
CA VAL A 266 -15.40 5.01 6.47
C VAL A 266 -15.54 5.69 5.11
N ASN A 267 -14.46 5.68 4.32
CA ASN A 267 -14.41 6.25 2.97
C ASN A 267 -13.54 5.38 2.06
N HIS A 268 -13.97 4.17 1.80
CA HIS A 268 -13.28 3.25 0.89
C HIS A 268 -13.68 3.51 -0.57
N ALA A 269 -12.72 3.34 -1.47
CA ALA A 269 -12.97 3.37 -2.91
C ALA A 269 -13.84 2.19 -3.33
N ASP A 270 -14.72 2.41 -4.30
CA ASP A 270 -15.64 1.38 -4.80
C ASP A 270 -14.85 0.18 -5.36
N GLY A 271 -15.38 -1.03 -5.16
CA GLY A 271 -14.74 -2.27 -5.56
C GLY A 271 -13.65 -2.79 -4.62
N THR A 272 -13.28 -2.06 -3.57
CA THR A 272 -12.33 -2.55 -2.56
C THR A 272 -12.99 -3.48 -1.54
N HIS A 273 -12.17 -4.34 -0.90
CA HIS A 273 -12.65 -5.19 0.20
C HIS A 273 -13.28 -4.37 1.33
N GLY A 274 -12.69 -3.25 1.71
CA GLY A 274 -13.24 -2.35 2.73
C GLY A 274 -14.61 -1.80 2.33
N ALA A 275 -14.80 -1.38 1.07
CA ALA A 275 -16.10 -0.93 0.58
C ALA A 275 -17.16 -2.04 0.64
N HIS A 276 -16.76 -3.30 0.44
CA HIS A 276 -17.67 -4.44 0.56
C HIS A 276 -18.06 -4.73 2.03
N VAL A 277 -17.07 -4.77 2.93
CA VAL A 277 -17.29 -5.02 4.37
C VAL A 277 -18.19 -3.94 4.98
N PHE A 278 -17.90 -2.67 4.70
CA PHE A 278 -18.60 -1.52 5.26
C PHE A 278 -19.71 -0.96 4.36
N LYS A 279 -20.26 -1.76 3.44
CA LYS A 279 -21.20 -1.33 2.40
C LYS A 279 -22.32 -0.41 2.89
N GLU A 280 -22.91 -0.70 4.07
CA GLU A 280 -24.05 0.04 4.61
C GLU A 280 -23.67 1.40 5.22
N ILE A 281 -22.39 1.57 5.59
CA ILE A 281 -21.89 2.77 6.26
C ILE A 281 -20.72 3.43 5.53
N ASN A 282 -20.31 2.91 4.36
CA ASN A 282 -19.28 3.51 3.53
C ASN A 282 -19.76 4.87 2.98
N ARG A 283 -19.00 5.93 3.24
CA ARG A 283 -19.33 7.32 2.88
C ARG A 283 -20.69 7.81 3.43
N SER A 284 -21.13 7.19 4.52
CA SER A 284 -22.43 7.48 5.13
C SER A 284 -22.30 8.41 6.34
N SER A 285 -23.32 9.23 6.57
CA SER A 285 -23.44 10.01 7.80
C SER A 285 -23.84 9.18 9.02
N ASN A 286 -24.12 7.88 8.87
CA ASN A 286 -24.52 7.01 9.96
C ASN A 286 -23.39 6.76 10.97
N TRP A 287 -22.15 6.78 10.50
CA TRP A 287 -20.95 6.73 11.33
C TRP A 287 -19.99 7.85 10.91
N THR A 288 -19.86 8.87 11.74
CA THR A 288 -19.00 10.01 11.49
C THR A 288 -17.98 10.21 12.62
N SER A 289 -16.92 10.93 12.32
CA SER A 289 -15.84 11.23 13.25
C SER A 289 -15.36 12.66 13.16
N PHE A 290 -14.81 13.15 14.29
CA PHE A 290 -14.05 14.38 14.39
C PHE A 290 -12.69 14.03 15.01
N HIS A 291 -11.62 14.08 14.21
CA HIS A 291 -10.30 13.61 14.60
C HIS A 291 -9.46 14.67 15.31
N PHE A 292 -8.82 14.31 16.41
CA PHE A 292 -7.73 15.05 17.08
C PHE A 292 -6.38 14.58 16.59
N TYR A 293 -6.25 13.27 16.41
CA TYR A 293 -5.10 12.60 15.82
C TYR A 293 -5.57 11.66 14.72
N ARG A 294 -4.83 11.64 13.60
CA ARG A 294 -5.09 10.72 12.50
C ARG A 294 -3.77 10.27 11.89
N HIS A 295 -3.59 8.96 11.77
CA HIS A 295 -2.35 8.36 11.26
C HIS A 295 -1.08 8.86 11.95
N GLY A 296 -1.17 9.13 13.25
CA GLY A 296 -0.08 9.65 14.07
C GLY A 296 0.12 11.16 14.01
N GLU A 297 -0.61 11.87 13.17
CA GLU A 297 -0.53 13.33 13.02
C GLU A 297 -1.58 14.03 13.87
N ARG A 298 -1.17 15.05 14.62
CA ARG A 298 -2.04 15.92 15.41
C ARG A 298 -2.72 16.94 14.49
N ILE A 299 -4.04 17.04 14.55
CA ILE A 299 -4.81 17.97 13.74
C ILE A 299 -5.03 19.27 14.55
N GLU A 300 -4.13 20.23 14.36
CA GLU A 300 -4.07 21.45 15.16
C GLU A 300 -5.37 22.28 15.14
N GLU A 301 -6.01 22.41 13.98
CA GLU A 301 -7.28 23.11 13.83
C GLU A 301 -8.37 22.48 14.71
N ASN A 302 -8.48 21.17 14.72
CA ASN A 302 -9.47 20.45 15.51
C ASN A 302 -9.14 20.49 17.00
N CYS A 303 -7.86 20.36 17.36
CA CYS A 303 -7.40 20.48 18.74
C CYS A 303 -7.67 21.87 19.33
N ALA A 304 -7.54 22.93 18.54
CA ALA A 304 -7.85 24.31 18.98
C ALA A 304 -9.34 24.51 19.27
N ARG A 305 -10.24 23.75 18.64
CA ARG A 305 -11.69 23.81 18.90
C ARG A 305 -12.10 23.06 20.17
N CYS A 306 -11.30 22.10 20.64
CA CYS A 306 -11.53 21.34 21.87
C CYS A 306 -10.23 21.26 22.68
N PRO A 307 -9.76 22.39 23.24
CA PRO A 307 -8.44 22.48 23.88
C PRO A 307 -8.30 21.58 25.11
N GLY A 308 -9.37 21.40 25.87
CA GLY A 308 -9.38 20.54 27.06
C GLY A 308 -9.24 19.04 26.68
N THR A 309 -10.00 18.60 25.69
CA THR A 309 -9.89 17.24 25.16
C THR A 309 -8.51 16.99 24.55
N ALA A 310 -7.99 17.95 23.78
CA ALA A 310 -6.65 17.87 23.18
C ALA A 310 -5.57 17.75 24.27
N ALA A 311 -5.61 18.63 25.31
CA ALA A 311 -4.66 18.58 26.41
C ALA A 311 -4.74 17.26 27.21
N LEU A 312 -5.95 16.72 27.40
CA LEU A 312 -6.13 15.38 28.00
C LEU A 312 -5.42 14.32 27.17
N LEU A 313 -5.68 14.25 25.86
CA LEU A 313 -5.07 13.27 24.94
C LEU A 313 -3.54 13.42 24.88
N ASP A 314 -3.03 14.66 24.82
CA ASP A 314 -1.59 14.95 24.83
C ASP A 314 -0.87 14.45 26.09
N SER A 315 -1.60 14.37 27.23
CA SER A 315 -1.09 13.91 28.51
C SER A 315 -1.04 12.39 28.67
N LEU A 316 -1.58 11.64 27.71
CA LEU A 316 -1.65 10.16 27.75
C LEU A 316 -0.49 9.53 27.00
N ASP A 317 -0.15 8.31 27.42
CA ASP A 317 0.79 7.43 26.69
C ASP A 317 0.06 6.76 25.51
N LEU A 318 -0.26 7.59 24.50
CA LEU A 318 -0.89 7.12 23.28
C LEU A 318 0.08 6.25 22.46
N GLN A 319 -0.44 5.34 21.65
CA GLN A 319 0.37 4.51 20.75
C GLN A 319 0.97 5.35 19.61
N ARG A 320 2.13 5.94 19.84
CA ARG A 320 2.81 6.79 18.86
C ARG A 320 3.67 5.96 17.92
N VAL A 321 3.22 5.81 16.68
CA VAL A 321 3.92 5.11 15.60
C VAL A 321 3.92 6.02 14.37
N PRO A 322 5.08 6.48 13.88
CA PRO A 322 5.16 7.40 12.76
C PRO A 322 4.41 6.90 11.51
N GLY A 323 3.48 7.71 11.01
CA GLY A 323 2.67 7.41 9.82
C GLY A 323 1.57 6.36 10.03
N TYR A 324 1.34 5.91 11.28
CA TYR A 324 0.31 4.93 11.60
C TYR A 324 -0.61 5.36 12.76
N GLY A 325 -0.06 5.72 13.89
CA GLY A 325 -0.82 6.05 15.11
C GLY A 325 -0.18 7.12 15.98
N PRO A 326 -0.93 7.74 16.90
CA PRO A 326 -2.25 7.32 17.35
C PRO A 326 -3.39 7.77 16.44
N GLU A 327 -4.55 7.12 16.60
CA GLU A 327 -5.85 7.64 16.26
C GLU A 327 -6.53 8.18 17.53
N ALA A 328 -7.14 9.37 17.43
CA ALA A 328 -7.99 9.88 18.51
C ALA A 328 -9.09 10.74 17.93
N MET A 329 -10.36 10.47 18.31
CA MET A 329 -11.51 11.14 17.69
C MET A 329 -12.77 11.05 18.51
N PHE A 330 -13.68 11.98 18.32
CA PHE A 330 -15.10 11.73 18.64
C PHE A 330 -15.68 10.82 17.55
N SER A 331 -16.31 9.72 17.97
CA SER A 331 -17.00 8.75 17.12
C SER A 331 -18.49 8.84 17.37
N VAL A 332 -19.23 9.21 16.32
CA VAL A 332 -20.68 9.45 16.35
C VAL A 332 -21.39 8.35 15.58
N LEU A 333 -22.19 7.54 16.25
CA LEU A 333 -23.02 6.51 15.64
C LEU A 333 -24.50 6.89 15.77
N ARG A 334 -25.15 7.12 14.64
CA ARG A 334 -26.54 7.57 14.56
C ARG A 334 -27.53 6.47 15.01
N PRO A 335 -28.80 6.84 15.23
CA PRO A 335 -29.88 5.88 15.51
C PRO A 335 -29.90 4.74 14.49
N HIS A 336 -30.25 3.54 14.96
CA HIS A 336 -30.45 2.33 14.14
C HIS A 336 -29.28 1.96 13.21
N SER A 337 -28.05 2.32 13.63
CA SER A 337 -26.84 2.08 12.84
C SER A 337 -26.01 0.93 13.44
N ARG A 338 -25.35 0.18 12.55
CA ARG A 338 -24.44 -0.91 12.91
C ARG A 338 -23.11 -0.76 12.20
N ILE A 339 -22.02 -0.95 12.94
CA ILE A 339 -20.67 -1.16 12.42
C ILE A 339 -20.52 -2.69 12.28
N PRO A 340 -20.37 -3.22 11.05
CA PRO A 340 -20.34 -4.66 10.81
C PRO A 340 -19.10 -5.31 11.42
N PRO A 341 -19.06 -6.65 11.55
CA PRO A 341 -17.87 -7.37 12.02
C PRO A 341 -16.64 -7.06 11.19
N HIS A 342 -15.57 -6.65 11.86
CA HIS A 342 -14.28 -6.31 11.26
C HIS A 342 -13.14 -6.55 12.25
N TYR A 343 -11.91 -6.30 11.77
CA TYR A 343 -10.68 -6.47 12.53
C TYR A 343 -9.87 -5.19 12.49
N GLY A 344 -9.22 -4.84 13.61
CA GLY A 344 -8.18 -3.82 13.63
C GLY A 344 -6.89 -4.27 12.94
N ALA A 345 -5.99 -3.33 12.75
CA ALA A 345 -4.80 -3.56 11.95
C ALA A 345 -3.62 -4.15 12.73
N VAL A 346 -3.53 -3.91 14.04
CA VAL A 346 -2.39 -4.34 14.87
C VAL A 346 -2.84 -4.73 16.28
N ASN A 347 -2.14 -5.68 16.92
CA ASN A 347 -2.42 -6.11 18.31
C ASN A 347 -1.44 -5.51 19.34
N GLY A 348 -0.53 -4.64 18.91
CA GLY A 348 0.35 -3.88 19.82
C GLY A 348 -0.33 -2.66 20.44
N ARG A 349 -1.60 -2.39 20.06
CA ARG A 349 -2.43 -1.32 20.63
C ARG A 349 -3.72 -1.88 21.21
N LEU A 350 -4.36 -1.04 22.01
CA LEU A 350 -5.75 -1.20 22.41
C LEU A 350 -6.53 0.04 22.01
N VAL A 351 -7.80 -0.16 21.70
CA VAL A 351 -8.76 0.92 21.49
C VAL A 351 -9.47 1.19 22.80
N VAL A 352 -9.54 2.47 23.16
CA VAL A 352 -10.18 2.98 24.36
C VAL A 352 -11.42 3.79 23.97
N HIS A 353 -12.56 3.46 24.53
CA HIS A 353 -13.78 4.26 24.44
C HIS A 353 -14.05 4.97 25.77
N LEU A 354 -14.14 6.30 25.73
CA LEU A 354 -14.78 7.08 26.79
C LEU A 354 -16.19 7.47 26.32
N PRO A 355 -17.25 6.80 26.82
CA PRO A 355 -18.61 7.09 26.42
C PRO A 355 -19.07 8.44 26.96
N LEU A 356 -19.56 9.31 26.05
CA LEU A 356 -19.96 10.71 26.35
C LEU A 356 -21.46 10.89 26.28
N ILE A 357 -22.11 10.28 25.29
CA ILE A 357 -23.57 10.28 25.12
C ILE A 357 -23.97 8.83 24.83
N VAL A 358 -24.72 8.23 25.75
CA VAL A 358 -25.21 6.84 25.64
C VAL A 358 -26.70 6.83 25.93
N PRO A 359 -27.54 6.81 24.88
CA PRO A 359 -28.99 6.72 25.06
C PRO A 359 -29.42 5.42 25.78
N PRO A 360 -30.57 5.40 26.45
CA PRO A 360 -31.18 4.16 26.88
C PRO A 360 -31.32 3.18 25.70
N ASP A 361 -31.13 1.91 25.95
CA ASP A 361 -31.24 0.83 24.95
C ASP A 361 -30.33 1.01 23.71
N CYS A 362 -29.23 1.77 23.87
CA CYS A 362 -28.28 2.07 22.81
C CYS A 362 -27.80 0.82 22.09
N GLY A 363 -27.39 -0.19 22.83
CA GLY A 363 -26.76 -1.39 22.28
C GLY A 363 -25.41 -1.63 22.91
N ALA A 364 -24.49 -2.22 22.14
CA ALA A 364 -23.22 -2.68 22.66
C ALA A 364 -22.09 -2.69 21.62
N LEU A 365 -20.87 -2.89 22.09
CA LEU A 365 -19.75 -3.40 21.35
C LEU A 365 -19.64 -4.89 21.65
N SER A 366 -19.55 -5.72 20.61
CA SER A 366 -19.29 -7.16 20.73
C SER A 366 -17.95 -7.52 20.12
N ALA A 367 -17.14 -8.25 20.86
CA ALA A 367 -15.89 -8.81 20.37
C ALA A 367 -15.82 -10.29 20.70
N VAL A 368 -15.60 -11.14 19.69
CA VAL A 368 -15.53 -12.61 19.81
C VAL A 368 -16.78 -13.20 20.49
N GLY A 369 -17.95 -12.55 20.32
CA GLY A 369 -19.23 -13.00 20.90
C GLY A 369 -19.51 -12.54 22.34
N GLU A 370 -18.57 -11.85 23.00
CA GLU A 370 -18.81 -11.14 24.25
C GLU A 370 -19.29 -9.71 23.94
N ALA A 371 -20.50 -9.36 24.37
CA ALA A 371 -21.06 -8.04 24.19
C ALA A 371 -20.99 -7.22 25.49
N ARG A 372 -20.46 -5.99 25.41
CA ARG A 372 -20.41 -5.03 26.50
C ARG A 372 -21.11 -3.74 26.12
N GLY A 373 -22.10 -3.31 26.92
CA GLY A 373 -22.76 -2.02 26.78
C GLY A 373 -21.86 -0.87 27.25
N TRP A 374 -22.07 0.33 26.72
CA TRP A 374 -21.38 1.52 27.19
C TRP A 374 -22.09 2.12 28.43
N GLN A 375 -21.30 2.65 29.33
CA GLN A 375 -21.76 3.45 30.45
C GLN A 375 -21.08 4.82 30.39
N GLU A 376 -21.85 5.92 30.41
CA GLU A 376 -21.27 7.27 30.36
C GLU A 376 -20.22 7.49 31.44
N GLY A 377 -19.08 8.06 31.04
CA GLY A 377 -17.96 8.35 31.93
C GLY A 377 -17.18 7.10 32.41
N ARG A 378 -17.49 5.89 31.92
CA ARG A 378 -16.77 4.67 32.27
C ARG A 378 -16.05 4.11 31.05
N LEU A 379 -14.74 3.98 31.15
CA LEU A 379 -13.91 3.51 30.05
C LEU A 379 -14.21 2.06 29.69
N MET A 380 -14.19 1.79 28.41
CA MET A 380 -14.15 0.45 27.80
C MET A 380 -12.89 0.33 26.99
N MET A 381 -12.08 -0.70 27.24
CA MET A 381 -10.80 -0.92 26.58
C MET A 381 -10.77 -2.34 26.00
N PHE A 382 -10.39 -2.46 24.75
CA PHE A 382 -10.35 -3.77 24.08
C PHE A 382 -9.27 -3.81 22.97
N ASP A 383 -8.86 -5.01 22.63
CA ASP A 383 -8.01 -5.30 21.48
C ASP A 383 -8.89 -5.41 20.23
N ASP A 384 -8.88 -4.38 19.40
CA ASP A 384 -9.68 -4.27 18.18
C ASP A 384 -9.23 -5.21 17.06
N SER A 385 -8.05 -5.83 17.21
CA SER A 385 -7.56 -6.81 16.24
C SER A 385 -8.27 -8.18 16.35
N PHE A 386 -9.09 -8.39 17.40
CA PHE A 386 -10.12 -9.41 17.39
C PHE A 386 -11.31 -9.01 16.53
N GLU A 387 -12.03 -10.01 16.00
CA GLU A 387 -13.30 -9.74 15.30
C GLU A 387 -14.29 -9.04 16.24
N HIS A 388 -14.68 -7.82 15.86
CA HIS A 388 -15.58 -7.00 16.67
C HIS A 388 -16.57 -6.22 15.81
N GLU A 389 -17.69 -5.85 16.42
CA GLU A 389 -18.77 -5.07 15.85
C GLU A 389 -19.40 -4.17 16.89
N ALA A 390 -20.16 -3.17 16.46
CA ALA A 390 -20.88 -2.28 17.38
C ALA A 390 -22.21 -1.85 16.77
N TRP A 391 -23.20 -1.55 17.61
CA TRP A 391 -24.50 -1.08 17.14
C TRP A 391 -25.14 -0.08 18.09
N ASN A 392 -26.00 0.76 17.52
CA ASN A 392 -26.90 1.65 18.22
C ASN A 392 -28.33 1.37 17.76
N HIS A 393 -29.13 0.73 18.62
CA HIS A 393 -30.53 0.40 18.34
C HIS A 393 -31.51 1.48 18.78
N SER A 394 -31.03 2.49 19.54
CA SER A 394 -31.88 3.54 20.06
C SER A 394 -32.31 4.54 18.98
N ASP A 395 -33.28 5.38 19.32
CA ASP A 395 -33.75 6.51 18.50
C ASP A 395 -32.88 7.77 18.62
N GLN A 396 -31.76 7.69 19.37
CA GLN A 396 -30.86 8.81 19.63
C GLN A 396 -29.42 8.47 19.24
N THR A 397 -28.63 9.51 19.01
CA THR A 397 -27.22 9.38 18.63
C THR A 397 -26.35 8.96 19.82
N ARG A 398 -25.46 7.98 19.62
CA ARG A 398 -24.42 7.60 20.57
C ARG A 398 -23.11 8.30 20.19
N VAL A 399 -22.38 8.86 21.19
CA VAL A 399 -21.05 9.44 20.99
C VAL A 399 -20.07 8.93 22.02
N VAL A 400 -18.90 8.51 21.54
CA VAL A 400 -17.75 8.14 22.37
C VAL A 400 -16.51 8.92 21.92
N LEU A 401 -15.63 9.28 22.85
CA LEU A 401 -14.24 9.60 22.50
C LEU A 401 -13.49 8.28 22.36
N ILE A 402 -12.87 8.07 21.20
CA ILE A 402 -12.00 6.94 20.92
C ILE A 402 -10.56 7.43 20.91
N PHE A 403 -9.64 6.67 21.49
CA PHE A 403 -8.20 6.88 21.32
C PHE A 403 -7.43 5.58 21.48
N ASP A 404 -6.21 5.56 20.91
CA ASP A 404 -5.33 4.41 20.94
C ASP A 404 -4.35 4.49 22.13
N THR A 405 -4.15 3.37 22.83
CA THR A 405 -3.09 3.20 23.82
C THR A 405 -2.25 1.96 23.54
N TRP A 406 -1.07 1.87 24.13
CA TRP A 406 -0.24 0.69 24.03
C TRP A 406 -0.89 -0.53 24.72
N ASN A 407 -0.71 -1.72 24.12
CA ASN A 407 -0.98 -2.95 24.82
C ASN A 407 -0.07 -3.03 26.06
N PRO A 408 -0.63 -3.18 27.29
CA PRO A 408 0.14 -3.13 28.53
C PRO A 408 1.11 -4.30 28.69
N ASN A 409 0.98 -5.36 27.89
CA ASN A 409 1.87 -6.52 27.89
C ASN A 409 3.14 -6.31 27.04
N LEU A 410 3.30 -5.12 26.42
CA LEU A 410 4.54 -4.70 25.76
C LEU A 410 5.40 -3.90 26.74
N THR A 411 6.65 -4.31 26.89
CA THR A 411 7.66 -3.52 27.61
C THR A 411 7.95 -2.22 26.87
N GLN A 412 8.57 -1.25 27.54
CA GLN A 412 8.92 0.03 26.91
C GLN A 412 9.86 -0.16 25.71
N VAL A 413 10.79 -1.10 25.78
CA VAL A 413 11.70 -1.43 24.67
C VAL A 413 10.93 -2.05 23.50
N GLU A 414 9.97 -2.92 23.79
CA GLU A 414 9.13 -3.52 22.75
C GLU A 414 8.20 -2.50 22.08
N ARG A 415 7.66 -1.50 22.81
CA ARG A 415 6.87 -0.39 22.25
C ARG A 415 7.73 0.43 21.29
N GLU A 416 8.96 0.74 21.68
CA GLU A 416 9.89 1.44 20.81
C GLU A 416 10.28 0.62 19.57
N ALA A 417 10.57 -0.67 19.75
CA ALA A 417 10.82 -1.60 18.65
C ALA A 417 9.64 -1.69 17.68
N PHE A 418 8.41 -1.80 18.22
CA PHE A 418 7.18 -1.79 17.45
C PHE A 418 7.05 -0.51 16.60
N ALA A 419 7.24 0.67 17.24
CA ALA A 419 7.14 1.95 16.56
C ALA A 419 8.17 2.09 15.43
N ARG A 420 9.40 1.63 15.64
CA ARG A 420 10.46 1.67 14.63
C ARG A 420 10.18 0.73 13.46
N VAL A 421 9.82 -0.52 13.73
CA VAL A 421 9.55 -1.53 12.68
C VAL A 421 8.33 -1.14 11.85
N LEU A 422 7.20 -0.87 12.50
CA LEU A 422 5.98 -0.51 11.77
C LEU A 422 6.11 0.87 11.09
N GLY A 423 6.73 1.84 11.74
CA GLY A 423 6.96 3.17 11.16
C GLY A 423 7.88 3.13 9.94
N SER A 424 8.91 2.26 9.93
CA SER A 424 9.75 2.07 8.73
C SER A 424 8.98 1.42 7.58
N ALA A 425 8.13 0.43 7.86
CA ALA A 425 7.28 -0.21 6.86
C ALA A 425 6.27 0.78 6.25
N GLN A 426 5.62 1.59 7.09
CA GLN A 426 4.66 2.62 6.64
C GLN A 426 5.34 3.71 5.79
N ARG A 427 6.53 4.15 6.19
CA ARG A 427 7.32 5.10 5.39
C ARG A 427 7.68 4.52 4.03
N PHE A 428 8.21 3.30 3.99
CA PHE A 428 8.58 2.62 2.75
C PHE A 428 7.38 2.47 1.80
N GLU A 429 6.22 2.03 2.30
CA GLU A 429 5.01 1.89 1.47
C GLU A 429 4.53 3.24 0.94
N ARG A 430 4.51 4.28 1.76
CA ARG A 430 4.13 5.64 1.35
C ARG A 430 5.06 6.20 0.28
N GLU A 431 6.37 6.07 0.47
CA GLU A 431 7.37 6.53 -0.50
C GLU A 431 7.27 5.77 -1.81
N ALA A 432 7.01 4.47 -1.76
CA ALA A 432 6.78 3.66 -2.95
C ALA A 432 5.52 4.07 -3.73
N LEU A 433 4.48 4.56 -3.07
CA LEU A 433 3.23 4.95 -3.75
C LEU A 433 3.23 6.42 -4.23
N GLN A 434 4.19 7.24 -3.80
CA GLN A 434 4.33 8.65 -4.19
C GLN A 434 5.36 8.88 -5.28
N SER A 435 6.28 7.93 -5.50
CA SER A 435 7.32 7.97 -6.54
C SER A 435 6.85 7.33 -7.84
#